data_b58723955d597f1076272ffaa85e568c
#
_entry.id   b58723955d597f1076272ffaa85e568c
#
_cell.length_a   1.000
_cell.length_b   1.000
_cell.length_c   1.000
_cell.angle_alpha   90.00
_cell.angle_beta   90.00
_cell.angle_gamma   90.00
#
_symmetry.space_group_name_H-M   'P 1'
#
loop_
_entity.id
_entity.type
_entity.pdbx_description
1 polymer ?
#
loop_
_entity_poly.entity_id
_entity_poly.type
_entity_poly.pdbx_seq_one_letter_code
_entity_poly.pdbx_strand_id
1 'polypeptide(L)'
;QTLRQYSQIYADQFRLAYNTLVSVYSNARVYISLDHLWNTNYVNGTFASRKMLDSFASKIRAGGNLQWNLAYHPYSSPLTEPRFWANTNGQLTKSLTTPVINMGNIRLLTSYIRQKYGSKTRIILSETGYTSVQRKHNVENLQAAAVAYSYLLAESDNMIDSLIIHRQIDHKEEIKQGLNLGLWTTDARSADFESANTKKRSWSVFKYMDSRRSASE
;
A
#
# COMPACT_ATOMS: atom_id res chain seq x y z
N GLN A 1 -18.43 -15.78 -6.02
CA GLN A 1 -17.83 -16.54 -4.91
C GLN A 1 -18.18 -15.90 -3.58
N THR A 2 -18.35 -16.72 -2.53
CA THR A 2 -18.47 -16.22 -1.15
C THR A 2 -17.10 -15.90 -0.56
N LEU A 3 -17.04 -15.05 0.46
CA LEU A 3 -15.80 -14.78 1.20
C LEU A 3 -15.15 -16.08 1.70
N ARG A 4 -15.94 -17.03 2.17
CA ARG A 4 -15.46 -18.33 2.66
C ARG A 4 -14.76 -19.14 1.56
N GLN A 5 -15.33 -19.21 0.38
CA GLN A 5 -14.77 -19.91 -0.79
C GLN A 5 -13.50 -19.20 -1.28
N TYR A 6 -13.57 -17.89 -1.46
CA TYR A 6 -12.44 -17.10 -1.94
C TYR A 6 -11.24 -17.20 -0.99
N SER A 7 -11.46 -16.99 0.31
CA SER A 7 -10.38 -17.06 1.30
C SER A 7 -9.80 -18.46 1.47
N GLN A 8 -10.59 -19.53 1.21
CA GLN A 8 -10.05 -20.90 1.20
C GLN A 8 -9.11 -21.09 0.03
N ILE A 9 -9.53 -20.75 -1.20
CA ILE A 9 -8.69 -20.85 -2.40
C ILE A 9 -7.40 -20.03 -2.22
N TYR A 10 -7.51 -18.83 -1.70
CA TYR A 10 -6.37 -17.96 -1.44
C TYR A 10 -5.40 -18.59 -0.41
N ALA A 11 -5.93 -19.15 0.66
CA ALA A 11 -5.11 -19.81 1.69
C ALA A 11 -4.41 -21.06 1.16
N ASP A 12 -5.05 -21.84 0.29
CA ASP A 12 -4.46 -23.02 -0.34
C ASP A 12 -3.33 -22.64 -1.30
N GLN A 13 -3.54 -21.61 -2.14
CA GLN A 13 -2.51 -21.05 -3.01
C GLN A 13 -1.35 -20.46 -2.21
N PHE A 14 -1.65 -19.71 -1.14
CA PHE A 14 -0.62 -19.17 -0.25
C PHE A 14 0.24 -20.29 0.37
N ARG A 15 -0.39 -21.38 0.82
CA ARG A 15 0.29 -22.51 1.40
C ARG A 15 1.23 -23.20 0.39
N LEU A 16 0.77 -23.37 -0.84
CA LEU A 16 1.58 -23.91 -1.92
C LEU A 16 2.81 -23.01 -2.18
N ALA A 17 2.59 -21.71 -2.36
CA ALA A 17 3.66 -20.73 -2.57
C ALA A 17 4.64 -20.70 -1.38
N TYR A 18 4.13 -20.68 -0.16
CA TYR A 18 4.95 -20.69 1.06
C TYR A 18 5.86 -21.93 1.10
N ASN A 19 5.30 -23.13 0.97
CA ASN A 19 6.06 -24.38 1.04
C ASN A 19 7.12 -24.44 -0.07
N THR A 20 6.78 -24.03 -1.30
CA THR A 20 7.71 -23.99 -2.41
C THR A 20 8.88 -23.03 -2.15
N LEU A 21 8.59 -21.80 -1.71
CA LEU A 21 9.61 -20.80 -1.46
C LEU A 21 10.52 -21.19 -0.29
N VAL A 22 9.94 -21.66 0.82
CA VAL A 22 10.70 -22.03 2.01
C VAL A 22 11.53 -23.29 1.79
N SER A 23 11.13 -24.20 0.89
CA SER A 23 11.93 -25.38 0.52
C SER A 23 13.22 -24.99 -0.23
N VAL A 24 13.21 -23.88 -0.95
CA VAL A 24 14.39 -23.34 -1.67
C VAL A 24 15.19 -22.38 -0.79
N TYR A 25 14.50 -21.55 -0.01
CA TYR A 25 15.11 -20.56 0.88
C TYR A 25 14.35 -20.49 2.20
N SER A 26 14.91 -21.10 3.25
CA SER A 26 14.25 -21.24 4.55
C SER A 26 13.88 -19.91 5.24
N ASN A 27 14.58 -18.80 4.89
CA ASN A 27 14.31 -17.47 5.40
C ASN A 27 13.34 -16.67 4.51
N ALA A 28 12.71 -17.29 3.50
CA ALA A 28 11.74 -16.61 2.65
C ALA A 28 10.56 -16.07 3.47
N ARG A 29 10.19 -14.83 3.19
CA ARG A 29 9.00 -14.19 3.77
C ARG A 29 7.90 -14.13 2.72
N VAL A 30 6.77 -14.70 3.02
CA VAL A 30 5.62 -14.73 2.13
C VAL A 30 4.52 -13.85 2.69
N TYR A 31 3.86 -13.10 1.81
CA TYR A 31 2.92 -12.05 2.17
C TYR A 31 1.55 -12.30 1.53
N ILE A 32 0.48 -12.05 2.28
CA ILE A 32 -0.86 -11.83 1.73
C ILE A 32 -0.97 -10.38 1.30
N SER A 33 -1.54 -10.10 0.13
CA SER A 33 -1.74 -8.74 -0.37
C SER A 33 -3.17 -8.25 -0.11
N LEU A 34 -3.31 -7.05 0.46
CA LEU A 34 -4.58 -6.40 0.76
C LEU A 34 -4.53 -4.89 0.46
N ASP A 35 -5.70 -4.34 0.14
CA ASP A 35 -5.90 -2.94 -0.23
C ASP A 35 -6.38 -2.09 0.97
N HIS A 36 -6.34 -0.74 0.79
CA HIS A 36 -6.76 0.27 1.78
C HIS A 36 -8.24 0.19 2.20
N LEU A 37 -9.10 -0.52 1.46
CA LEU A 37 -10.53 -0.67 1.76
C LEU A 37 -10.75 -1.61 2.94
N TRP A 38 -10.66 -1.05 4.15
CA TRP A 38 -10.61 -1.84 5.38
C TRP A 38 -11.94 -2.46 5.78
N ASN A 39 -13.02 -1.65 5.83
CA ASN A 39 -14.38 -2.13 6.13
C ASN A 39 -15.39 -1.78 5.03
N THR A 40 -14.92 -1.46 3.84
CA THR A 40 -15.77 -1.17 2.67
C THR A 40 -15.29 -1.96 1.46
N ASN A 41 -16.07 -1.99 0.39
CA ASN A 41 -15.77 -2.67 -0.85
C ASN A 41 -15.84 -1.67 -2.02
N TYR A 42 -15.11 -1.94 -3.11
CA TYR A 42 -15.23 -1.15 -4.34
C TYR A 42 -16.55 -1.43 -5.06
N VAL A 43 -16.82 -2.70 -5.28
CA VAL A 43 -17.96 -3.18 -6.06
C VAL A 43 -18.51 -4.49 -5.46
N ASN A 44 -19.69 -4.87 -5.88
CA ASN A 44 -20.24 -6.18 -5.54
C ASN A 44 -19.31 -7.31 -5.97
N GLY A 45 -19.11 -8.29 -5.11
CA GLY A 45 -18.22 -9.43 -5.36
C GLY A 45 -16.77 -9.25 -4.87
N THR A 46 -16.41 -8.05 -4.39
CA THR A 46 -15.15 -7.83 -3.66
C THR A 46 -15.36 -7.90 -2.14
N PHE A 47 -14.28 -8.02 -1.40
CA PHE A 47 -14.33 -8.18 0.05
C PHE A 47 -13.48 -7.13 0.75
N ALA A 48 -14.01 -6.55 1.82
CA ALA A 48 -13.26 -5.66 2.68
C ALA A 48 -12.00 -6.35 3.23
N SER A 49 -10.88 -5.64 3.21
CA SER A 49 -9.55 -6.17 3.58
C SER A 49 -9.52 -6.80 4.97
N ARG A 50 -10.21 -6.19 5.94
CA ARG A 50 -10.32 -6.76 7.29
C ARG A 50 -10.99 -8.13 7.30
N LYS A 51 -12.12 -8.26 6.61
CA LYS A 51 -12.85 -9.54 6.54
C LYS A 51 -12.03 -10.61 5.81
N MET A 52 -11.35 -10.20 4.73
CA MET A 52 -10.48 -11.11 3.97
C MET A 52 -9.31 -11.58 4.82
N LEU A 53 -8.63 -10.67 5.53
CA LEU A 53 -7.51 -10.97 6.42
C LEU A 53 -7.90 -11.95 7.53
N ASP A 54 -9.01 -11.68 8.22
CA ASP A 54 -9.48 -12.50 9.33
C ASP A 54 -9.87 -13.91 8.86
N SER A 55 -10.54 -14.00 7.71
CA SER A 55 -10.92 -15.28 7.10
C SER A 55 -9.69 -16.07 6.65
N PHE A 56 -8.74 -15.43 5.97
CA PHE A 56 -7.47 -16.04 5.57
C PHE A 56 -6.70 -16.58 6.77
N ALA A 57 -6.48 -15.76 7.80
CA ALA A 57 -5.73 -16.17 8.99
C ALA A 57 -6.36 -17.39 9.71
N SER A 58 -7.70 -17.43 9.74
CA SER A 58 -8.44 -18.60 10.26
C SER A 58 -8.17 -19.86 9.45
N LYS A 59 -8.13 -19.76 8.10
CA LYS A 59 -7.87 -20.90 7.20
C LYS A 59 -6.44 -21.39 7.30
N ILE A 60 -5.48 -20.48 7.38
CA ILE A 60 -4.07 -20.84 7.57
C ILE A 60 -3.88 -21.59 8.90
N ARG A 61 -4.51 -21.11 9.99
CA ARG A 61 -4.43 -21.76 11.29
C ARG A 61 -5.03 -23.17 11.26
N ALA A 62 -6.19 -23.34 10.66
CA ALA A 62 -6.88 -24.62 10.57
C ALA A 62 -6.10 -25.69 9.77
N GLY A 63 -5.36 -25.28 8.75
CA GLY A 63 -4.56 -26.19 7.90
C GLY A 63 -3.11 -26.41 8.36
N GLY A 64 -2.75 -26.03 9.59
CA GLY A 64 -1.37 -25.99 10.10
C GLY A 64 -0.79 -24.59 10.01
N ASN A 65 -0.35 -24.06 11.14
CA ASN A 65 0.02 -22.66 11.28
C ASN A 65 1.32 -22.32 10.52
N LEU A 66 1.22 -21.56 9.45
CA LEU A 66 2.35 -21.03 8.69
C LEU A 66 2.63 -19.58 9.13
N GLN A 67 3.90 -19.19 9.09
CA GLN A 67 4.27 -17.78 9.30
C GLN A 67 3.97 -17.00 8.02
N TRP A 68 2.99 -16.12 8.10
CA TRP A 68 2.61 -15.21 7.01
C TRP A 68 2.85 -13.77 7.41
N ASN A 69 2.95 -12.90 6.41
CA ASN A 69 3.14 -11.47 6.56
C ASN A 69 2.11 -10.73 5.71
N LEU A 70 2.02 -9.42 5.88
CA LEU A 70 1.05 -8.58 5.17
C LEU A 70 1.76 -7.61 4.22
N ALA A 71 1.41 -7.69 2.94
CA ALA A 71 1.63 -6.65 1.95
C ALA A 71 0.37 -5.79 1.88
N TYR A 72 0.48 -4.49 2.14
CA TYR A 72 -0.67 -3.60 2.22
C TYR A 72 -0.51 -2.39 1.31
N HIS A 73 -1.60 -1.96 0.67
CA HIS A 73 -1.63 -0.84 -0.26
C HIS A 73 -2.35 0.36 0.37
N PRO A 74 -1.69 1.24 1.13
CA PRO A 74 -2.32 2.33 1.88
C PRO A 74 -2.57 3.58 1.01
N TYR A 75 -3.21 3.42 -0.14
CA TYR A 75 -3.52 4.53 -1.03
C TYR A 75 -4.42 5.59 -0.39
N SER A 76 -4.30 6.83 -0.86
CA SER A 76 -5.21 7.92 -0.50
C SER A 76 -6.66 7.60 -0.85
N SER A 77 -7.59 8.14 -0.08
CA SER A 77 -9.01 8.08 -0.39
C SER A 77 -9.61 9.50 -0.40
N PRO A 78 -10.02 10.01 -1.56
CA PRO A 78 -9.91 9.42 -2.91
C PRO A 78 -8.46 9.38 -3.42
N LEU A 79 -8.17 8.51 -4.41
CA LEU A 79 -6.84 8.36 -5.02
C LEU A 79 -6.30 9.66 -5.63
N THR A 80 -7.19 10.56 -6.07
CA THR A 80 -6.84 11.86 -6.65
C THR A 80 -6.51 12.95 -5.62
N GLU A 81 -6.55 12.64 -4.31
CA GLU A 81 -6.15 13.56 -3.23
C GLU A 81 -4.75 13.17 -2.73
N PRO A 82 -3.69 13.93 -3.04
CA PRO A 82 -2.35 13.59 -2.60
C PRO A 82 -2.15 13.74 -1.09
N ARG A 83 -2.94 14.58 -0.44
CA ARG A 83 -2.89 14.79 1.02
C ARG A 83 -3.64 13.67 1.75
N PHE A 84 -3.00 12.49 1.88
CA PHE A 84 -3.61 11.35 2.58
C PHE A 84 -4.05 11.66 4.02
N TRP A 85 -3.51 12.74 4.61
CA TRP A 85 -3.89 13.23 5.95
C TRP A 85 -5.15 14.10 5.94
N ALA A 86 -5.60 14.57 4.77
CA ALA A 86 -6.80 15.36 4.63
C ALA A 86 -8.00 14.43 4.40
N ASN A 87 -8.84 14.27 5.41
CA ASN A 87 -10.03 13.42 5.34
C ASN A 87 -11.16 14.07 4.54
N THR A 88 -10.91 14.34 3.24
CA THR A 88 -11.79 15.13 2.37
C THR A 88 -13.14 14.46 2.08
N ASN A 89 -13.22 13.15 2.21
CA ASN A 89 -14.44 12.36 1.98
C ASN A 89 -15.02 11.70 3.25
N GLY A 90 -14.48 12.04 4.43
CA GLY A 90 -14.97 11.53 5.72
C GLY A 90 -14.70 10.03 5.98
N GLN A 91 -13.89 9.36 5.15
CA GLN A 91 -13.68 7.92 5.26
C GLN A 91 -12.56 7.51 6.22
N LEU A 92 -11.76 8.45 6.69
CA LEU A 92 -10.70 8.19 7.66
C LEU A 92 -11.21 8.47 9.07
N THR A 93 -11.24 7.45 9.91
CA THR A 93 -11.56 7.61 11.34
C THR A 93 -10.43 7.08 12.21
N LYS A 94 -10.50 7.37 13.51
CA LYS A 94 -9.53 6.88 14.52
C LYS A 94 -9.94 5.53 15.13
N SER A 95 -10.97 4.88 14.57
CA SER A 95 -11.51 3.61 15.07
C SER A 95 -11.24 2.49 14.07
N LEU A 96 -11.18 1.24 14.55
CA LEU A 96 -11.13 0.05 13.70
C LEU A 96 -12.39 -0.16 12.84
N THR A 97 -13.45 0.61 13.06
CA THR A 97 -14.64 0.65 12.19
C THR A 97 -14.47 1.58 10.99
N THR A 98 -13.30 2.24 10.85
CA THR A 98 -12.98 3.09 9.70
C THR A 98 -13.26 2.38 8.37
N PRO A 99 -13.89 3.00 7.38
CA PRO A 99 -14.06 2.41 6.04
C PRO A 99 -12.71 2.10 5.38
N VAL A 100 -11.75 3.01 5.54
CA VAL A 100 -10.44 2.98 4.85
C VAL A 100 -9.31 3.08 5.88
N ILE A 101 -8.22 2.36 5.62
CA ILE A 101 -6.92 2.61 6.27
C ILE A 101 -5.92 3.02 5.20
N ASN A 102 -5.43 4.25 5.28
CA ASN A 102 -4.32 4.75 4.47
C ASN A 102 -3.14 5.16 5.37
N MET A 103 -2.16 5.88 4.85
CA MET A 103 -1.03 6.34 5.66
C MET A 103 -1.45 7.24 6.84
N GLY A 104 -2.56 8.01 6.73
CA GLY A 104 -3.03 8.92 7.78
C GLY A 104 -3.54 8.24 9.06
N ASN A 105 -3.96 6.99 8.96
CA ASN A 105 -4.41 6.18 10.10
C ASN A 105 -3.76 4.78 10.13
N ILE A 106 -2.57 4.63 9.53
CA ILE A 106 -1.86 3.35 9.37
C ILE A 106 -1.62 2.62 10.70
N ARG A 107 -1.48 3.35 11.81
CA ARG A 107 -1.32 2.77 13.13
C ARG A 107 -2.51 1.93 13.62
N LEU A 108 -3.68 2.11 13.03
CA LEU A 108 -4.83 1.20 13.26
C LEU A 108 -4.53 -0.19 12.72
N LEU A 109 -3.94 -0.28 11.53
CA LEU A 109 -3.54 -1.55 10.91
C LEU A 109 -2.45 -2.23 11.73
N THR A 110 -1.36 -1.53 12.01
CA THR A 110 -0.20 -2.11 12.71
C THR A 110 -0.57 -2.56 14.13
N SER A 111 -1.39 -1.79 14.83
CA SER A 111 -1.92 -2.17 16.15
C SER A 111 -2.84 -3.39 16.06
N TYR A 112 -3.72 -3.44 15.06
CA TYR A 112 -4.61 -4.59 14.84
C TYR A 112 -3.82 -5.87 14.57
N ILE A 113 -2.82 -5.82 13.67
CA ILE A 113 -1.96 -6.95 13.36
C ILE A 113 -1.21 -7.43 14.61
N ARG A 114 -0.58 -6.50 15.33
CA ARG A 114 0.17 -6.81 16.55
C ARG A 114 -0.69 -7.48 17.61
N GLN A 115 -1.87 -6.94 17.88
CA GLN A 115 -2.77 -7.43 18.93
C GLN A 115 -3.39 -8.78 18.57
N LYS A 116 -3.77 -8.98 17.31
CA LYS A 116 -4.52 -10.17 16.89
C LYS A 116 -3.65 -11.32 16.41
N TYR A 117 -2.53 -11.02 15.77
CA TYR A 117 -1.67 -12.00 15.10
C TYR A 117 -0.24 -12.05 15.63
N GLY A 118 0.12 -11.07 16.46
CA GLY A 118 1.43 -10.98 17.09
C GLY A 118 2.47 -10.19 16.29
N SER A 119 3.55 -9.82 16.96
CA SER A 119 4.62 -8.99 16.38
C SER A 119 5.51 -9.70 15.35
N LYS A 120 5.38 -11.03 15.24
CA LYS A 120 6.09 -11.82 14.21
C LYS A 120 5.48 -11.63 12.82
N THR A 121 4.20 -11.26 12.71
CA THR A 121 3.55 -10.90 11.45
C THR A 121 4.01 -9.50 11.04
N ARG A 122 4.87 -9.44 10.04
CA ARG A 122 5.47 -8.21 9.56
C ARG A 122 4.65 -7.59 8.44
N ILE A 123 4.81 -6.28 8.21
CA ILE A 123 4.07 -5.53 7.22
C ILE A 123 5.06 -4.89 6.24
N ILE A 124 4.79 -5.03 4.94
CA ILE A 124 5.36 -4.16 3.92
C ILE A 124 4.24 -3.32 3.33
N LEU A 125 4.49 -2.04 3.10
CA LEU A 125 3.61 -1.18 2.34
C LEU A 125 4.02 -1.31 0.88
N SER A 126 3.47 -2.34 0.22
CA SER A 126 3.98 -2.85 -1.05
C SER A 126 3.56 -2.00 -2.26
N GLU A 127 2.61 -1.10 -2.06
CA GLU A 127 2.18 -0.19 -3.12
C GLU A 127 1.47 1.02 -2.53
N THR A 128 2.03 2.21 -2.74
CA THR A 128 1.35 3.48 -2.48
C THR A 128 1.95 4.59 -3.34
N GLY A 129 1.13 5.54 -3.73
CA GLY A 129 1.55 6.67 -4.56
C GLY A 129 0.57 7.84 -4.43
N TYR A 130 1.04 9.01 -4.83
CA TYR A 130 0.32 10.26 -4.69
C TYR A 130 0.35 11.01 -6.01
N THR A 131 -0.80 11.52 -6.45
CA THR A 131 -0.86 12.27 -7.71
C THR A 131 -0.15 13.62 -7.60
N SER A 132 0.56 14.00 -8.66
CA SER A 132 1.17 15.34 -8.82
C SER A 132 0.25 16.33 -9.54
N VAL A 133 -0.95 15.89 -9.95
CA VAL A 133 -1.96 16.74 -10.61
C VAL A 133 -3.30 16.56 -9.93
N GLN A 134 -3.93 17.64 -9.52
CA GLN A 134 -5.26 17.64 -8.92
C GLN A 134 -6.13 18.71 -9.61
N ARG A 135 -7.30 18.31 -10.14
CA ARG A 135 -8.21 19.22 -10.86
C ARG A 135 -7.49 20.06 -11.93
N LYS A 136 -6.58 19.44 -12.69
CA LYS A 136 -5.71 20.04 -13.71
C LYS A 136 -4.63 21.01 -13.17
N HIS A 137 -4.49 21.17 -11.87
CA HIS A 137 -3.42 21.97 -11.27
C HIS A 137 -2.22 21.10 -10.93
N ASN A 138 -1.01 21.63 -11.15
CA ASN A 138 0.22 21.02 -10.68
C ASN A 138 0.27 21.09 -9.14
N VAL A 139 0.42 19.94 -8.49
CA VAL A 139 0.52 19.80 -7.04
C VAL A 139 1.73 18.95 -6.65
N GLU A 140 2.83 19.01 -7.41
CA GLU A 140 4.06 18.27 -7.14
C GLU A 140 4.62 18.50 -5.73
N ASN A 141 4.41 19.70 -5.15
CA ASN A 141 4.81 19.97 -3.77
C ASN A 141 4.03 19.10 -2.77
N LEU A 142 2.73 18.89 -3.02
CA LEU A 142 1.91 18.03 -2.16
C LEU A 142 2.27 16.55 -2.37
N GLN A 143 2.56 16.13 -3.61
CA GLN A 143 3.09 14.79 -3.88
C GLN A 143 4.39 14.55 -3.13
N ALA A 144 5.34 15.47 -3.21
CA ALA A 144 6.63 15.36 -2.53
C ALA A 144 6.46 15.31 -1.00
N ALA A 145 5.62 16.17 -0.44
CA ALA A 145 5.30 16.16 0.99
C ALA A 145 4.63 14.85 1.42
N ALA A 146 3.75 14.28 0.59
CA ALA A 146 3.09 13.01 0.88
C ALA A 146 4.09 11.83 0.88
N VAL A 147 5.03 11.80 -0.06
CA VAL A 147 6.11 10.80 -0.09
C VAL A 147 6.97 10.91 1.17
N ALA A 148 7.44 12.12 1.52
CA ALA A 148 8.25 12.34 2.72
C ALA A 148 7.52 11.93 4.00
N TYR A 149 6.27 12.35 4.15
CA TYR A 149 5.49 12.07 5.34
C TYR A 149 5.15 10.57 5.47
N SER A 150 4.88 9.89 4.36
CA SER A 150 4.68 8.44 4.36
C SER A 150 5.92 7.69 4.82
N TYR A 151 7.09 8.12 4.37
CA TYR A 151 8.37 7.55 4.82
C TYR A 151 8.54 7.70 6.33
N LEU A 152 8.35 8.91 6.87
CA LEU A 152 8.48 9.17 8.31
C LEU A 152 7.50 8.34 9.15
N LEU A 153 6.27 8.16 8.66
CA LEU A 153 5.28 7.32 9.35
C LEU A 153 5.67 5.84 9.32
N ALA A 154 6.17 5.35 8.19
CA ALA A 154 6.62 3.97 8.05
C ALA A 154 7.86 3.70 8.93
N GLU A 155 8.85 4.58 8.89
CA GLU A 155 10.08 4.49 9.71
C GLU A 155 9.78 4.52 11.21
N SER A 156 8.78 5.31 11.64
CA SER A 156 8.39 5.42 13.04
C SER A 156 7.60 4.22 13.59
N ASP A 157 7.26 3.22 12.78
CA ASP A 157 6.49 2.05 13.20
C ASP A 157 7.27 0.75 12.96
N ASN A 158 7.73 0.14 14.04
CA ASN A 158 8.54 -1.09 14.01
C ASN A 158 7.81 -2.35 13.50
N MET A 159 6.53 -2.27 13.17
CA MET A 159 5.79 -3.36 12.48
C MET A 159 5.97 -3.29 10.97
N ILE A 160 6.41 -2.16 10.42
CA ILE A 160 6.58 -1.91 8.99
C ILE A 160 8.04 -2.15 8.61
N ASP A 161 8.27 -3.06 7.66
CA ASP A 161 9.60 -3.40 7.18
C ASP A 161 10.01 -2.64 5.91
N SER A 162 9.05 -2.16 5.13
CA SER A 162 9.32 -1.52 3.84
C SER A 162 8.17 -0.63 3.39
N LEU A 163 8.52 0.43 2.67
CA LEU A 163 7.62 1.31 1.93
C LEU A 163 8.03 1.34 0.46
N ILE A 164 7.14 0.89 -0.42
CA ILE A 164 7.37 0.87 -1.88
C ILE A 164 6.47 1.91 -2.52
N ILE A 165 7.09 2.88 -3.19
CA ILE A 165 6.37 3.94 -3.87
C ILE A 165 5.96 3.48 -5.27
N HIS A 166 4.69 3.51 -5.55
CA HIS A 166 4.10 3.34 -6.86
C HIS A 166 3.82 4.75 -7.45
N ARG A 167 4.53 5.17 -8.45
CA ARG A 167 5.43 4.41 -9.30
C ARG A 167 6.64 5.26 -9.73
N GLN A 168 7.57 4.65 -10.47
CA GLN A 168 8.75 5.40 -10.91
C GLN A 168 8.42 6.44 -11.98
N ILE A 169 7.62 6.10 -12.99
CA ILE A 169 7.27 6.96 -14.14
C ILE A 169 5.75 7.03 -14.25
N ASP A 170 5.19 8.19 -14.57
CA ASP A 170 3.76 8.32 -14.86
C ASP A 170 3.33 7.37 -15.98
N HIS A 171 2.23 6.68 -15.80
CA HIS A 171 1.64 5.79 -16.80
C HIS A 171 0.52 6.50 -17.56
N LYS A 172 0.53 6.43 -18.89
CA LYS A 172 -0.41 7.18 -19.75
C LYS A 172 -1.88 6.88 -19.47
N GLU A 173 -2.22 5.63 -19.16
CA GLU A 173 -3.61 5.28 -18.84
C GLU A 173 -4.05 5.78 -17.46
N GLU A 174 -3.14 5.82 -16.49
CA GLU A 174 -3.43 6.39 -15.18
C GLU A 174 -3.60 7.92 -15.25
N ILE A 175 -2.80 8.60 -16.07
CA ILE A 175 -2.95 10.05 -16.34
C ILE A 175 -4.36 10.37 -16.84
N LYS A 176 -4.95 9.56 -17.71
CA LYS A 176 -6.32 9.74 -18.19
C LYS A 176 -7.36 9.69 -17.06
N GLN A 177 -7.03 9.00 -15.98
CA GLN A 177 -7.85 8.90 -14.76
C GLN A 177 -7.52 9.98 -13.72
N GLY A 178 -6.61 10.91 -14.02
CA GLY A 178 -6.13 11.96 -13.10
C GLY A 178 -5.09 11.47 -12.11
N LEU A 179 -4.44 10.34 -12.38
CA LEU A 179 -3.46 9.71 -11.50
C LEU A 179 -2.04 9.87 -12.08
N ASN A 180 -1.38 10.95 -11.74
CA ASN A 180 0.01 11.24 -12.09
C ASN A 180 0.93 10.80 -10.93
N LEU A 181 1.04 9.49 -10.71
CA LEU A 181 1.64 8.91 -9.50
C LEU A 181 3.17 8.80 -9.57
N GLY A 182 3.75 8.88 -10.77
CA GLY A 182 5.19 8.70 -10.99
C GLY A 182 6.05 9.72 -10.24
N LEU A 183 7.27 9.32 -9.93
CA LEU A 183 8.35 10.22 -9.50
C LEU A 183 8.95 11.01 -10.68
N TRP A 184 8.69 10.52 -11.91
CA TRP A 184 9.02 11.15 -13.18
C TRP A 184 7.75 11.34 -14.00
N THR A 185 7.74 12.37 -14.85
CA THR A 185 6.71 12.48 -15.90
C THR A 185 7.00 11.48 -17.02
N THR A 186 5.96 11.06 -17.77
CA THR A 186 6.17 10.28 -18.99
C THR A 186 6.31 11.20 -20.21
N ASP A 187 7.10 10.77 -21.23
CA ASP A 187 7.16 11.47 -22.51
C ASP A 187 5.86 11.21 -23.31
N ALA A 188 5.10 12.29 -23.55
CA ALA A 188 3.86 12.22 -24.30
C ALA A 188 4.04 11.74 -25.75
N ARG A 189 5.22 11.96 -26.34
CA ARG A 189 5.54 11.60 -27.74
C ARG A 189 5.98 10.15 -27.91
N SER A 190 6.43 9.50 -26.85
CA SER A 190 6.82 8.10 -26.90
C SER A 190 5.61 7.21 -27.23
N ALA A 191 5.82 6.11 -27.95
CA ALA A 191 4.81 5.07 -28.14
C ALA A 191 4.56 4.25 -26.86
N ASP A 192 5.57 4.19 -25.99
CA ASP A 192 5.48 3.43 -24.73
C ASP A 192 4.54 4.09 -23.73
N PHE A 193 3.90 3.27 -22.90
CA PHE A 193 3.05 3.75 -21.81
C PHE A 193 3.83 4.46 -20.71
N GLU A 194 5.10 4.12 -20.54
CA GLU A 194 6.03 4.66 -19.57
C GLU A 194 7.38 4.95 -20.24
N SER A 195 7.66 6.21 -20.45
CA SER A 195 8.94 6.66 -20.98
C SER A 195 9.39 7.87 -20.20
N ALA A 196 10.45 7.74 -19.39
CA ALA A 196 10.91 8.79 -18.49
C ALA A 196 11.23 10.08 -19.24
N ASN A 197 10.70 11.19 -18.76
CA ASN A 197 10.96 12.53 -19.31
C ASN A 197 11.59 13.44 -18.24
N THR A 198 10.81 14.01 -17.33
CA THR A 198 11.28 15.02 -16.36
C THR A 198 11.11 14.50 -14.93
N LYS A 199 12.14 14.71 -14.10
CA LYS A 199 12.08 14.46 -12.65
C LYS A 199 11.09 15.40 -12.00
N LYS A 200 10.21 14.85 -11.15
CA LYS A 200 9.35 15.65 -10.29
C LYS A 200 10.05 15.96 -8.96
N ARG A 201 9.49 16.85 -8.17
CA ARG A 201 10.02 17.18 -6.82
C ARG A 201 10.04 15.96 -5.90
N SER A 202 9.07 15.07 -6.02
CA SER A 202 9.00 13.81 -5.28
C SER A 202 10.20 12.88 -5.53
N TRP A 203 10.85 12.97 -6.71
CA TRP A 203 12.08 12.23 -6.99
C TRP A 203 13.23 12.63 -6.04
N SER A 204 13.41 13.93 -5.80
CA SER A 204 14.46 14.40 -4.89
C SER A 204 14.21 13.92 -3.46
N VAL A 205 12.96 13.99 -3.00
CA VAL A 205 12.56 13.43 -1.70
C VAL A 205 12.87 11.93 -1.63
N PHE A 206 12.39 11.16 -2.61
CA PHE A 206 12.61 9.71 -2.66
C PHE A 206 14.09 9.34 -2.65
N LYS A 207 14.92 10.07 -3.42
CA LYS A 207 16.36 9.83 -3.50
C LYS A 207 17.08 9.98 -2.16
N TYR A 208 16.63 10.91 -1.32
CA TYR A 208 17.35 11.28 -0.10
C TYR A 208 16.65 10.88 1.21
N MET A 209 15.37 10.46 1.18
CA MET A 209 14.57 10.21 2.38
C MET A 209 15.15 9.14 3.32
N ASP A 210 15.97 8.20 2.79
CA ASP A 210 16.68 7.18 3.58
C ASP A 210 18.18 7.43 3.59
N SER A 211 18.57 8.68 3.70
CA SER A 211 19.98 9.08 3.74
C SER A 211 20.26 10.07 4.87
N ARG A 212 21.52 10.20 5.27
CA ARG A 212 21.97 11.20 6.25
C ARG A 212 21.71 12.66 5.83
N ARG A 213 21.42 12.89 4.55
CA ARG A 213 21.12 14.22 3.99
C ARG A 213 19.65 14.58 4.07
N SER A 214 18.77 13.64 4.39
CA SER A 214 17.31 13.85 4.40
C SER A 214 16.85 14.95 5.38
N ALA A 215 17.66 15.27 6.39
CA ALA A 215 17.35 16.31 7.38
C ALA A 215 17.87 17.70 7.03
N SER A 216 18.71 17.84 5.99
CA SER A 216 19.37 19.10 5.62
C SER A 216 18.97 19.65 4.26
N GLU A 217 18.28 18.89 3.43
CA GLU A 217 17.76 19.25 2.10
C GLU A 217 16.21 19.16 2.05
#